data_9bc6c939c23f30db3d34e35435033979
#
_entry.id   9bc6c939c23f30db3d34e35435033979
#
_cell.length_a   1.000
_cell.length_b   1.000
_cell.length_c   1.000
_cell.angle_alpha   90.00
_cell.angle_beta   90.00
_cell.angle_gamma   90.00
#
_symmetry.space_group_name_H-M   'P 1'
#
loop_
_entity.id
_entity.type
_entity.pdbx_description
1 polymer ?
#
loop_
_entity_poly.entity_id
_entity_poly.type
_entity_poly.pdbx_seq_one_letter_code
_entity_poly.pdbx_strand_id
1 'polypeptide(L)'
;MTGRVAGKVALISGAARGQGRSHAVRLAQEGADIIAVDVCGPIDNLAYPHSTPADLAETADLVKARDRRIVTAQVDVRDYDALKTAVDDGVEQLGRLDIIVANAGIGTFGNKLHKIGEKVWQDMIDVNLSGVWHTVKAGVPHIIAGGHGGSIVLTGSVGSHKAMPYTGHYIAAKHGVIGLMRAFAVELGQHMIRVNSVHPSQVNTPMTMNDVTFRLFRPDLENPGPDDFAPFSQMTHTLPVPWVEAADISNAVLFLASDESRYVTGVSLPVDAGALLK
;
A
#
# COMPACT_ATOMS: atom_id res chain seq x y z
N MET A 1 26.15 -9.82 6.87
CA MET A 1 24.98 -10.67 6.49
C MET A 1 24.38 -10.06 5.24
N THR A 2 24.20 -10.80 4.20
CA THR A 2 23.46 -10.37 3.02
C THR A 2 21.99 -10.25 3.42
N GLY A 3 21.36 -9.07 3.23
CA GLY A 3 19.95 -8.86 3.55
C GLY A 3 19.02 -9.75 2.71
N ARG A 4 17.78 -9.95 3.17
CA ARG A 4 16.79 -10.88 2.57
C ARG A 4 16.37 -10.50 1.13
N VAL A 5 16.57 -9.24 0.75
CA VAL A 5 16.31 -8.69 -0.61
C VAL A 5 17.53 -7.94 -1.15
N ALA A 6 18.74 -8.34 -0.72
CA ALA A 6 19.98 -7.70 -1.13
C ALA A 6 20.17 -7.72 -2.65
N GLY A 7 20.51 -6.56 -3.23
CA GLY A 7 20.72 -6.38 -4.68
C GLY A 7 19.44 -6.38 -5.52
N LYS A 8 18.26 -6.44 -4.90
CA LYS A 8 16.96 -6.27 -5.57
C LYS A 8 16.57 -4.79 -5.65
N VAL A 9 15.70 -4.46 -6.59
CA VAL A 9 15.09 -3.13 -6.73
C VAL A 9 13.58 -3.25 -6.52
N ALA A 10 13.02 -2.39 -5.67
CA ALA A 10 11.61 -2.37 -5.34
C ALA A 10 10.93 -1.07 -5.77
N LEU A 11 9.87 -1.18 -6.59
CA LEU A 11 8.92 -0.10 -6.87
C LEU A 11 7.88 -0.06 -5.76
N ILE A 12 7.64 1.13 -5.17
CA ILE A 12 6.63 1.34 -4.14
C ILE A 12 5.78 2.54 -4.50
N SER A 13 4.47 2.36 -4.64
CA SER A 13 3.52 3.46 -4.80
C SER A 13 2.93 3.91 -3.46
N GLY A 14 2.64 5.22 -3.33
CA GLY A 14 2.23 5.81 -2.06
C GLY A 14 3.35 5.83 -1.02
N ALA A 15 4.59 6.12 -1.47
CA ALA A 15 5.82 5.93 -0.71
C ALA A 15 6.20 7.10 0.20
N ALA A 16 5.50 8.25 0.12
CA ALA A 16 5.90 9.46 0.84
C ALA A 16 5.75 9.32 2.36
N ARG A 17 4.79 8.53 2.86
CA ARG A 17 4.50 8.39 4.29
C ARG A 17 3.81 7.08 4.65
N GLY A 18 3.50 6.89 5.94
CA GLY A 18 2.72 5.75 6.45
C GLY A 18 3.31 4.40 6.06
N GLN A 19 2.47 3.50 5.56
CA GLN A 19 2.90 2.15 5.19
C GLN A 19 3.95 2.17 4.07
N GLY A 20 3.75 3.00 3.01
CA GLY A 20 4.68 3.04 1.88
C GLY A 20 6.09 3.47 2.27
N ARG A 21 6.24 4.51 3.12
CA ARG A 21 7.52 4.89 3.72
C ARG A 21 8.12 3.73 4.54
N SER A 22 7.30 3.09 5.36
CA SER A 22 7.73 1.95 6.18
C SER A 22 8.22 0.79 5.32
N HIS A 23 7.54 0.50 4.18
CA HIS A 23 7.98 -0.54 3.24
C HIS A 23 9.31 -0.18 2.59
N ALA A 24 9.48 1.07 2.13
CA ALA A 24 10.72 1.55 1.53
C ALA A 24 11.91 1.39 2.50
N VAL A 25 11.73 1.86 3.73
CA VAL A 25 12.73 1.77 4.78
C VAL A 25 13.05 0.30 5.14
N ARG A 26 12.02 -0.55 5.29
CA ARG A 26 12.20 -1.95 5.68
C ARG A 26 12.89 -2.77 4.59
N LEU A 27 12.54 -2.57 3.32
CA LEU A 27 13.21 -3.24 2.20
C LEU A 27 14.65 -2.74 2.02
N ALA A 28 14.89 -1.44 2.23
CA ALA A 28 16.24 -0.87 2.19
C ALA A 28 17.14 -1.43 3.31
N GLN A 29 16.62 -1.64 4.53
CA GLN A 29 17.34 -2.31 5.64
C GLN A 29 17.81 -3.72 5.26
N GLU A 30 17.10 -4.38 4.35
CA GLU A 30 17.40 -5.71 3.87
C GLU A 30 18.09 -5.72 2.50
N GLY A 31 18.61 -4.55 2.09
CA GLY A 31 19.54 -4.42 0.97
C GLY A 31 18.91 -4.11 -0.39
N ALA A 32 17.62 -3.78 -0.47
CA ALA A 32 17.00 -3.34 -1.72
C ALA A 32 17.27 -1.86 -2.01
N ASP A 33 17.44 -1.51 -3.29
CA ASP A 33 17.30 -0.15 -3.79
C ASP A 33 15.82 0.15 -4.11
N ILE A 34 15.41 1.41 -4.11
CA ILE A 34 13.98 1.80 -4.11
C ILE A 34 13.65 2.74 -5.27
N ILE A 35 12.54 2.44 -5.97
CA ILE A 35 11.81 3.41 -6.81
C ILE A 35 10.57 3.80 -6.02
N ALA A 36 10.49 5.05 -5.58
CA ALA A 36 9.43 5.56 -4.73
C ALA A 36 8.57 6.57 -5.49
N VAL A 37 7.29 6.27 -5.66
CA VAL A 37 6.34 7.18 -6.31
C VAL A 37 5.22 7.57 -5.35
N ASP A 38 4.82 8.85 -5.40
CA ASP A 38 3.72 9.37 -4.59
C ASP A 38 3.13 10.61 -5.27
N VAL A 39 1.84 10.88 -5.07
CA VAL A 39 1.19 12.05 -5.65
C VAL A 39 1.70 13.35 -5.03
N CYS A 40 2.10 13.31 -3.76
CA CYS A 40 2.61 14.47 -2.99
C CYS A 40 1.78 15.74 -3.19
N GLY A 41 0.47 15.59 -3.17
CA GLY A 41 -0.45 16.68 -3.46
C GLY A 41 -1.89 16.39 -3.05
N PRO A 42 -2.79 17.36 -3.21
CA PRO A 42 -4.17 17.21 -2.83
C PRO A 42 -4.91 16.20 -3.74
N ILE A 43 -5.77 15.41 -3.10
CA ILE A 43 -6.81 14.63 -3.78
C ILE A 43 -8.13 15.18 -3.27
N ASP A 44 -8.99 15.60 -4.17
CA ASP A 44 -10.30 16.11 -3.83
C ASP A 44 -11.07 15.12 -2.95
N ASN A 45 -11.93 15.62 -2.09
CA ASN A 45 -12.77 14.83 -1.18
C ASN A 45 -12.05 14.04 -0.07
N LEU A 46 -10.72 14.17 0.09
CA LEU A 46 -10.03 13.66 1.28
C LEU A 46 -10.04 14.71 2.39
N ALA A 47 -10.54 14.32 3.55
CA ALA A 47 -10.68 15.21 4.70
C ALA A 47 -9.52 15.10 5.72
N TYR A 48 -8.49 14.30 5.42
CA TYR A 48 -7.28 14.19 6.24
C TYR A 48 -6.06 14.75 5.51
N PRO A 49 -4.97 15.12 6.21
CA PRO A 49 -3.79 15.72 5.59
C PRO A 49 -3.24 14.90 4.44
N HIS A 50 -2.87 15.55 3.35
CA HIS A 50 -2.26 14.92 2.17
C HIS A 50 -0.76 14.72 2.36
N SER A 51 -0.16 13.81 1.55
CA SER A 51 1.30 13.72 1.44
C SER A 51 1.86 14.95 0.74
N THR A 52 3.09 15.30 1.07
CA THR A 52 3.81 16.45 0.54
C THR A 52 5.13 16.03 -0.12
N PRO A 53 5.74 16.88 -0.97
CA PRO A 53 7.08 16.65 -1.48
C PRO A 53 8.12 16.48 -0.35
N ALA A 54 7.95 17.18 0.78
CA ALA A 54 8.82 17.03 1.95
C ALA A 54 8.71 15.63 2.58
N ASP A 55 7.51 15.04 2.62
CA ASP A 55 7.31 13.67 3.09
C ASP A 55 8.06 12.65 2.21
N LEU A 56 8.05 12.85 0.88
CA LEU A 56 8.77 11.97 -0.04
C LEU A 56 10.28 12.14 0.08
N ALA A 57 10.75 13.38 0.26
CA ALA A 57 12.15 13.68 0.52
C ALA A 57 12.63 13.01 1.82
N GLU A 58 11.85 13.07 2.90
CA GLU A 58 12.15 12.36 4.14
C GLU A 58 12.27 10.84 3.93
N THR A 59 11.38 10.25 3.14
CA THR A 59 11.50 8.83 2.78
C THR A 59 12.82 8.55 2.04
N ALA A 60 13.21 9.43 1.12
CA ALA A 60 14.48 9.31 0.41
C ALA A 60 15.68 9.36 1.34
N ASP A 61 15.70 10.29 2.29
CA ASP A 61 16.78 10.42 3.26
C ASP A 61 16.88 9.22 4.20
N LEU A 62 15.74 8.68 4.61
CA LEU A 62 15.69 7.46 5.41
C LEU A 62 16.23 6.23 4.67
N VAL A 63 16.00 6.10 3.36
CA VAL A 63 16.56 5.02 2.53
C VAL A 63 18.06 5.21 2.34
N LYS A 64 18.52 6.43 1.99
CA LYS A 64 19.94 6.77 1.86
C LYS A 64 20.74 6.51 3.13
N ALA A 65 20.15 6.79 4.31
CA ALA A 65 20.76 6.50 5.60
C ALA A 65 21.01 5.00 5.87
N ARG A 66 20.54 4.11 4.96
CA ARG A 66 20.78 2.67 4.95
C ARG A 66 21.73 2.23 3.84
N ASP A 67 22.49 3.17 3.29
CA ASP A 67 23.41 2.95 2.17
C ASP A 67 22.71 2.31 0.95
N ARG A 68 21.43 2.69 0.70
CA ARG A 68 20.68 2.23 -0.47
C ARG A 68 20.35 3.38 -1.41
N ARG A 69 20.30 3.06 -2.70
CA ARG A 69 19.92 4.04 -3.72
C ARG A 69 18.39 4.18 -3.72
N ILE A 70 17.92 5.37 -4.00
CA ILE A 70 16.51 5.66 -4.19
C ILE A 70 16.30 6.65 -5.33
N VAL A 71 15.34 6.34 -6.19
CA VAL A 71 14.80 7.26 -7.21
C VAL A 71 13.39 7.64 -6.76
N THR A 72 13.09 8.93 -6.70
CA THR A 72 11.77 9.43 -6.28
C THR A 72 11.08 10.13 -7.44
N ALA A 73 9.77 9.93 -7.59
CA ALA A 73 8.96 10.70 -8.54
C ALA A 73 7.64 11.14 -7.89
N GLN A 74 7.30 12.41 -8.10
CA GLN A 74 5.97 12.92 -7.77
C GLN A 74 5.03 12.60 -8.92
N VAL A 75 4.16 11.58 -8.73
CA VAL A 75 3.24 11.11 -9.76
C VAL A 75 1.97 10.54 -9.13
N ASP A 76 0.85 10.78 -9.78
CA ASP A 76 -0.44 10.21 -9.41
C ASP A 76 -0.62 8.85 -10.10
N VAL A 77 -0.94 7.81 -9.34
CA VAL A 77 -1.19 6.45 -9.88
C VAL A 77 -2.40 6.38 -10.83
N ARG A 78 -3.24 7.41 -10.86
CA ARG A 78 -4.34 7.55 -11.81
C ARG A 78 -3.85 7.91 -13.22
N ASP A 79 -2.74 8.61 -13.32
CA ASP A 79 -2.06 8.96 -14.58
C ASP A 79 -1.07 7.84 -14.97
N TYR A 80 -1.55 6.93 -15.82
CA TYR A 80 -0.74 5.78 -16.22
C TYR A 80 0.52 6.16 -17.00
N ASP A 81 0.44 7.16 -17.88
CA ASP A 81 1.58 7.53 -18.75
C ASP A 81 2.68 8.20 -17.94
N ALA A 82 2.32 9.09 -17.02
CA ALA A 82 3.27 9.70 -16.09
C ALA A 82 3.88 8.65 -15.13
N LEU A 83 3.07 7.72 -14.62
CA LEU A 83 3.55 6.63 -13.76
C LEU A 83 4.50 5.70 -14.52
N LYS A 84 4.15 5.33 -15.75
CA LYS A 84 5.02 4.49 -16.59
C LYS A 84 6.36 5.16 -16.82
N THR A 85 6.38 6.44 -17.20
CA THR A 85 7.61 7.21 -17.38
C THR A 85 8.46 7.21 -16.13
N ALA A 86 7.87 7.48 -14.97
CA ALA A 86 8.61 7.48 -13.69
C ALA A 86 9.20 6.10 -13.34
N VAL A 87 8.50 5.01 -13.69
CA VAL A 87 9.00 3.65 -13.48
C VAL A 87 10.13 3.34 -14.45
N ASP A 88 9.99 3.67 -15.74
CA ASP A 88 11.02 3.49 -16.75
C ASP A 88 12.33 4.22 -16.35
N ASP A 89 12.24 5.50 -15.97
CA ASP A 89 13.36 6.32 -15.48
C ASP A 89 14.01 5.72 -14.23
N GLY A 90 13.20 5.22 -13.31
CA GLY A 90 13.70 4.57 -12.09
C GLY A 90 14.46 3.27 -12.40
N VAL A 91 13.95 2.47 -13.32
CA VAL A 91 14.60 1.23 -13.74
C VAL A 91 15.90 1.52 -14.53
N GLU A 92 15.91 2.54 -15.40
CA GLU A 92 17.12 2.97 -16.10
C GLU A 92 18.23 3.36 -15.12
N GLN A 93 17.90 4.13 -14.08
CA GLN A 93 18.87 4.60 -13.08
C GLN A 93 19.37 3.48 -12.15
N LEU A 94 18.50 2.52 -11.77
CA LEU A 94 18.85 1.46 -10.82
C LEU A 94 19.26 0.15 -11.48
N GLY A 95 18.97 0.00 -12.78
CA GLY A 95 19.46 -1.10 -13.64
C GLY A 95 18.55 -2.33 -13.67
N ARG A 96 17.50 -2.43 -12.85
CA ARG A 96 16.57 -3.57 -12.77
C ARG A 96 15.29 -3.24 -12.01
N LEU A 97 14.31 -4.15 -12.06
CA LEU A 97 13.17 -4.19 -11.17
C LEU A 97 12.85 -5.64 -10.78
N ASP A 98 12.64 -5.91 -9.50
CA ASP A 98 12.39 -7.25 -8.95
C ASP A 98 11.13 -7.33 -8.11
N ILE A 99 10.77 -6.23 -7.46
CA ILE A 99 9.69 -6.17 -6.48
C ILE A 99 8.77 -5.00 -6.82
N ILE A 100 7.45 -5.25 -6.79
CA ILE A 100 6.43 -4.20 -6.87
C ILE A 100 5.59 -4.25 -5.61
N VAL A 101 5.46 -3.10 -4.92
CA VAL A 101 4.53 -2.92 -3.81
C VAL A 101 3.50 -1.86 -4.23
N ALA A 102 2.36 -2.31 -4.73
CA ALA A 102 1.25 -1.44 -5.10
C ALA A 102 0.46 -1.08 -3.83
N ASN A 103 0.91 0.01 -3.18
CA ASN A 103 0.44 0.41 -1.86
C ASN A 103 -0.38 1.71 -1.87
N ALA A 104 -0.25 2.57 -2.87
CA ALA A 104 -1.02 3.81 -2.94
C ALA A 104 -2.52 3.57 -2.71
N GLY A 105 -3.13 4.38 -1.85
CA GLY A 105 -4.53 4.24 -1.54
C GLY A 105 -5.07 5.41 -0.73
N ILE A 106 -6.36 5.62 -0.83
CA ILE A 106 -7.12 6.62 -0.09
C ILE A 106 -8.25 5.99 0.71
N GLY A 107 -8.75 6.69 1.73
CA GLY A 107 -9.91 6.29 2.51
C GLY A 107 -10.86 7.47 2.70
N THR A 108 -12.12 7.31 2.31
CA THR A 108 -13.22 8.22 2.65
C THR A 108 -14.38 7.39 3.21
N PHE A 109 -14.93 7.83 4.32
CA PHE A 109 -15.93 7.07 5.07
C PHE A 109 -17.09 7.98 5.49
N GLY A 110 -18.20 7.37 5.97
CA GLY A 110 -19.29 8.11 6.58
C GLY A 110 -20.56 8.23 5.74
N ASN A 111 -20.56 7.86 4.46
CA ASN A 111 -21.74 7.94 3.61
C ASN A 111 -22.38 6.57 3.32
N LYS A 112 -23.71 6.51 3.29
CA LYS A 112 -24.45 5.35 2.80
C LYS A 112 -24.13 5.15 1.31
N LEU A 113 -23.90 3.92 0.88
CA LEU A 113 -23.45 3.59 -0.47
C LEU A 113 -24.29 4.24 -1.59
N HIS A 114 -25.62 4.21 -1.46
CA HIS A 114 -26.54 4.82 -2.43
C HIS A 114 -26.59 6.36 -2.40
N LYS A 115 -25.82 7.01 -1.52
CA LYS A 115 -25.71 8.47 -1.39
C LYS A 115 -24.31 8.99 -1.69
N ILE A 116 -23.39 8.12 -2.06
CA ILE A 116 -22.02 8.52 -2.46
C ILE A 116 -22.12 9.25 -3.81
N GLY A 117 -21.50 10.44 -3.90
CA GLY A 117 -21.42 11.18 -5.17
C GLY A 117 -20.50 10.49 -6.17
N GLU A 118 -20.80 10.62 -7.46
CA GLU A 118 -20.05 10.01 -8.56
C GLU A 118 -18.54 10.28 -8.49
N LYS A 119 -18.14 11.53 -8.23
CA LYS A 119 -16.72 11.89 -8.11
C LYS A 119 -16.02 11.17 -6.95
N VAL A 120 -16.68 11.05 -5.79
CA VAL A 120 -16.10 10.35 -4.62
C VAL A 120 -15.98 8.85 -4.88
N TRP A 121 -16.98 8.27 -5.58
CA TRP A 121 -16.92 6.89 -6.05
C TRP A 121 -15.76 6.70 -7.02
N GLN A 122 -15.69 7.56 -8.05
CA GLN A 122 -14.69 7.43 -9.12
C GLN A 122 -13.27 7.59 -8.57
N ASP A 123 -13.00 8.61 -7.75
CA ASP A 123 -11.68 8.82 -7.13
C ASP A 123 -11.24 7.58 -6.30
N MET A 124 -12.18 6.96 -5.59
CA MET A 124 -11.90 5.75 -4.80
C MET A 124 -11.51 4.57 -5.70
N ILE A 125 -12.24 4.35 -6.79
CA ILE A 125 -11.95 3.28 -7.75
C ILE A 125 -10.64 3.56 -8.50
N ASP A 126 -10.45 4.80 -8.95
CA ASP A 126 -9.28 5.18 -9.74
C ASP A 126 -7.98 5.04 -8.94
N VAL A 127 -7.98 5.41 -7.67
CA VAL A 127 -6.78 5.27 -6.83
C VAL A 127 -6.63 3.83 -6.33
N ASN A 128 -7.67 3.28 -5.67
CA ASN A 128 -7.54 2.03 -4.88
C ASN A 128 -7.65 0.75 -5.70
N LEU A 129 -8.11 0.82 -6.95
CA LEU A 129 -8.22 -0.32 -7.85
C LEU A 129 -7.46 -0.10 -9.15
N SER A 130 -7.82 0.92 -9.94
CA SER A 130 -7.13 1.22 -11.20
C SER A 130 -5.67 1.57 -10.99
N GLY A 131 -5.35 2.38 -9.97
CA GLY A 131 -3.97 2.77 -9.61
C GLY A 131 -3.11 1.59 -9.16
N VAL A 132 -3.71 0.60 -8.48
CA VAL A 132 -3.04 -0.68 -8.17
C VAL A 132 -2.71 -1.43 -9.45
N TRP A 133 -3.67 -1.55 -10.38
CA TRP A 133 -3.46 -2.17 -11.69
C TRP A 133 -2.43 -1.40 -12.51
N HIS A 134 -2.48 -0.06 -12.55
CA HIS A 134 -1.50 0.79 -13.24
C HIS A 134 -0.08 0.56 -12.72
N THR A 135 0.10 0.48 -11.39
CA THR A 135 1.40 0.26 -10.76
C THR A 135 2.00 -1.09 -11.19
N VAL A 136 1.20 -2.14 -11.21
CA VAL A 136 1.63 -3.47 -11.67
C VAL A 136 1.91 -3.45 -13.18
N LYS A 137 1.00 -2.88 -13.98
CA LYS A 137 1.12 -2.78 -15.43
C LYS A 137 2.39 -2.05 -15.86
N ALA A 138 2.77 -0.98 -15.16
CA ALA A 138 3.99 -0.22 -15.46
C ALA A 138 5.27 -1.03 -15.16
N GLY A 139 5.30 -1.81 -14.06
CA GLY A 139 6.52 -2.49 -13.62
C GLY A 139 6.72 -3.89 -14.20
N VAL A 140 5.65 -4.63 -14.52
CA VAL A 140 5.72 -6.03 -14.99
C VAL A 140 6.62 -6.24 -16.21
N PRO A 141 6.58 -5.38 -17.26
CA PRO A 141 7.46 -5.55 -18.43
C PRO A 141 8.94 -5.58 -18.06
N HIS A 142 9.37 -4.77 -17.09
CA HIS A 142 10.76 -4.72 -16.63
C HIS A 142 11.17 -5.99 -15.88
N ILE A 143 10.28 -6.54 -15.03
CA ILE A 143 10.56 -7.80 -14.33
C ILE A 143 10.67 -8.95 -15.35
N ILE A 144 9.75 -9.03 -16.32
CA ILE A 144 9.80 -10.05 -17.39
C ILE A 144 11.08 -9.92 -18.20
N ALA A 145 11.44 -8.70 -18.62
CA ALA A 145 12.67 -8.44 -19.40
C ALA A 145 13.94 -8.82 -18.61
N GLY A 146 13.93 -8.68 -17.29
CA GLY A 146 15.02 -9.08 -16.41
C GLY A 146 15.25 -10.59 -16.36
N GLY A 147 14.23 -11.42 -16.58
CA GLY A 147 14.34 -12.88 -16.69
C GLY A 147 14.66 -13.63 -15.39
N HIS A 148 14.60 -12.95 -14.24
CA HIS A 148 14.98 -13.53 -12.93
C HIS A 148 13.77 -13.85 -12.04
N GLY A 149 12.54 -13.74 -12.58
CA GLY A 149 11.31 -13.78 -11.77
C GLY A 149 11.16 -12.52 -10.94
N GLY A 150 10.20 -12.53 -10.02
CA GLY A 150 9.94 -11.36 -9.18
C GLY A 150 8.84 -11.58 -8.15
N SER A 151 8.55 -10.52 -7.38
CA SER A 151 7.46 -10.52 -6.41
C SER A 151 6.62 -9.25 -6.48
N ILE A 152 5.31 -9.42 -6.52
CA ILE A 152 4.34 -8.33 -6.52
C ILE A 152 3.47 -8.46 -5.27
N VAL A 153 3.38 -7.39 -4.48
CA VAL A 153 2.56 -7.33 -3.27
C VAL A 153 1.56 -6.20 -3.41
N LEU A 154 0.28 -6.54 -3.35
CA LEU A 154 -0.82 -5.57 -3.41
C LEU A 154 -1.33 -5.26 -2.01
N THR A 155 -1.53 -3.99 -1.68
CA THR A 155 -2.10 -3.59 -0.40
C THR A 155 -3.63 -3.61 -0.47
N GLY A 156 -4.20 -4.69 0.06
CA GLY A 156 -5.63 -4.84 0.30
C GLY A 156 -6.07 -4.15 1.60
N SER A 157 -6.96 -4.81 2.32
CA SER A 157 -7.50 -4.41 3.64
C SER A 157 -8.28 -5.58 4.23
N VAL A 158 -8.60 -5.57 5.51
CA VAL A 158 -9.70 -6.40 6.05
C VAL A 158 -11.00 -6.16 5.27
N GLY A 159 -11.19 -4.95 4.75
CA GLY A 159 -12.28 -4.58 3.83
C GLY A 159 -12.24 -5.30 2.48
N SER A 160 -11.22 -6.09 2.17
CA SER A 160 -11.20 -6.99 1.01
C SER A 160 -11.93 -8.32 1.26
N HIS A 161 -12.28 -8.62 2.51
CA HIS A 161 -12.86 -9.90 2.95
C HIS A 161 -14.18 -9.74 3.67
N LYS A 162 -14.41 -8.59 4.33
CA LYS A 162 -15.68 -8.31 4.99
C LYS A 162 -16.18 -6.91 4.67
N ALA A 163 -17.51 -6.73 4.73
CA ALA A 163 -18.12 -5.43 4.54
C ALA A 163 -18.25 -4.68 5.88
N MET A 164 -18.15 -3.36 5.80
CA MET A 164 -18.41 -2.45 6.91
C MET A 164 -19.40 -1.37 6.46
N PRO A 165 -20.32 -0.92 7.31
CA PRO A 165 -21.24 0.16 6.95
C PRO A 165 -20.47 1.45 6.58
N TYR A 166 -21.03 2.23 5.68
CA TYR A 166 -20.52 3.55 5.28
C TYR A 166 -19.15 3.56 4.56
N THR A 167 -18.71 2.40 4.03
CA THR A 167 -17.41 2.23 3.37
C THR A 167 -17.54 1.55 2.00
N GLY A 168 -18.75 1.49 1.40
CA GLY A 168 -19.06 0.60 0.28
C GLY A 168 -18.17 0.76 -0.95
N HIS A 169 -17.80 1.97 -1.34
CA HIS A 169 -16.89 2.23 -2.47
C HIS A 169 -15.46 1.72 -2.18
N TYR A 170 -14.97 1.92 -0.95
CA TYR A 170 -13.70 1.37 -0.48
C TYR A 170 -13.71 -0.17 -0.50
N ILE A 171 -14.79 -0.77 0.03
CA ILE A 171 -15.01 -2.22 0.02
C ILE A 171 -14.99 -2.78 -1.42
N ALA A 172 -15.70 -2.13 -2.35
CA ALA A 172 -15.72 -2.52 -3.76
C ALA A 172 -14.31 -2.52 -4.37
N ALA A 173 -13.55 -1.43 -4.16
CA ALA A 173 -12.17 -1.33 -4.64
C ALA A 173 -11.28 -2.41 -4.02
N LYS A 174 -11.32 -2.61 -2.71
CA LYS A 174 -10.45 -3.56 -2.00
C LYS A 174 -10.80 -5.04 -2.27
N HIS A 175 -12.07 -5.38 -2.51
CA HIS A 175 -12.45 -6.70 -3.06
C HIS A 175 -11.90 -6.89 -4.47
N GLY A 176 -11.94 -5.85 -5.32
CA GLY A 176 -11.34 -5.87 -6.65
C GLY A 176 -9.83 -6.16 -6.64
N VAL A 177 -9.09 -5.67 -5.63
CA VAL A 177 -7.66 -5.96 -5.46
C VAL A 177 -7.38 -7.47 -5.32
N ILE A 178 -8.24 -8.23 -4.62
CA ILE A 178 -8.10 -9.70 -4.56
C ILE A 178 -8.29 -10.32 -5.94
N GLY A 179 -9.26 -9.82 -6.73
CA GLY A 179 -9.45 -10.24 -8.11
C GLY A 179 -8.21 -10.00 -8.96
N LEU A 180 -7.63 -8.79 -8.91
CA LEU A 180 -6.39 -8.45 -9.60
C LEU A 180 -5.23 -9.34 -9.16
N MET A 181 -5.05 -9.54 -7.86
CA MET A 181 -4.00 -10.39 -7.30
C MET A 181 -4.06 -11.81 -7.87
N ARG A 182 -5.24 -12.43 -7.90
CA ARG A 182 -5.43 -13.78 -8.42
C ARG A 182 -5.19 -13.87 -9.92
N ALA A 183 -5.71 -12.91 -10.69
CA ALA A 183 -5.50 -12.86 -12.13
C ALA A 183 -4.02 -12.73 -12.47
N PHE A 184 -3.31 -11.77 -11.89
CA PHE A 184 -1.88 -11.61 -12.09
C PHE A 184 -1.07 -12.83 -11.62
N ALA A 185 -1.44 -13.48 -10.52
CA ALA A 185 -0.74 -14.67 -10.03
C ALA A 185 -0.79 -15.81 -11.07
N VAL A 186 -1.94 -15.99 -11.74
CA VAL A 186 -2.10 -16.99 -12.80
C VAL A 186 -1.35 -16.60 -14.07
N GLU A 187 -1.50 -15.36 -14.54
CA GLU A 187 -0.92 -14.89 -15.79
C GLU A 187 0.62 -14.82 -15.74
N LEU A 188 1.18 -14.36 -14.60
CA LEU A 188 2.60 -14.08 -14.45
C LEU A 188 3.41 -15.28 -13.91
N GLY A 189 2.74 -16.33 -13.47
CA GLY A 189 3.39 -17.54 -12.91
C GLY A 189 4.38 -18.17 -13.86
N GLN A 190 4.12 -18.18 -15.17
CA GLN A 190 5.03 -18.68 -16.20
C GLN A 190 6.38 -17.92 -16.24
N HIS A 191 6.44 -16.69 -15.74
CA HIS A 191 7.64 -15.88 -15.64
C HIS A 191 8.31 -15.96 -14.27
N MET A 192 7.89 -16.89 -13.41
CA MET A 192 8.34 -16.99 -12.00
C MET A 192 8.10 -15.70 -11.20
N ILE A 193 7.05 -14.95 -11.54
CA ILE A 193 6.61 -13.77 -10.83
C ILE A 193 5.47 -14.18 -9.90
N ARG A 194 5.68 -14.00 -8.59
CA ARG A 194 4.68 -14.28 -7.56
C ARG A 194 3.85 -13.05 -7.30
N VAL A 195 2.56 -13.21 -7.11
CA VAL A 195 1.65 -12.10 -6.80
C VAL A 195 0.81 -12.45 -5.59
N ASN A 196 0.91 -11.62 -4.55
CA ASN A 196 0.20 -11.81 -3.28
C ASN A 196 -0.39 -10.47 -2.80
N SER A 197 -1.21 -10.52 -1.78
CA SER A 197 -1.73 -9.29 -1.15
C SER A 197 -1.63 -9.35 0.37
N VAL A 198 -1.38 -8.18 0.99
CA VAL A 198 -1.45 -7.99 2.44
C VAL A 198 -2.74 -7.27 2.80
N HIS A 199 -3.36 -7.64 3.91
CA HIS A 199 -4.67 -7.12 4.33
C HIS A 199 -4.61 -6.59 5.76
N PRO A 200 -4.21 -5.31 5.92
CA PRO A 200 -4.20 -4.66 7.22
C PRO A 200 -5.60 -4.38 7.77
N SER A 201 -5.73 -4.32 9.09
CA SER A 201 -6.80 -3.63 9.81
C SER A 201 -6.47 -2.15 10.00
N GLN A 202 -6.80 -1.57 11.15
CA GLN A 202 -6.37 -0.23 11.52
C GLN A 202 -4.85 -0.19 11.71
N VAL A 203 -4.18 0.64 10.91
CA VAL A 203 -2.73 0.85 10.98
C VAL A 203 -2.46 2.24 11.52
N ASN A 204 -1.50 2.37 12.41
CA ASN A 204 -1.03 3.67 12.92
C ASN A 204 -0.37 4.49 11.80
N THR A 205 -1.17 5.24 11.07
CA THR A 205 -0.77 6.08 9.93
C THR A 205 -1.68 7.31 9.83
N PRO A 206 -1.29 8.37 9.12
CA PRO A 206 -2.14 9.56 8.93
C PRO A 206 -3.52 9.27 8.32
N MET A 207 -3.69 8.17 7.56
CA MET A 207 -4.99 7.75 7.03
C MET A 207 -5.96 7.33 8.12
N THR A 208 -5.46 6.76 9.22
CA THR A 208 -6.30 6.28 10.35
C THR A 208 -6.25 7.25 11.53
N MET A 209 -5.08 7.82 11.83
CA MET A 209 -4.85 8.71 12.97
C MET A 209 -5.09 10.17 12.57
N ASN A 210 -6.36 10.56 12.49
CA ASN A 210 -6.76 11.92 12.13
C ASN A 210 -8.14 12.26 12.73
N ASP A 211 -8.43 13.56 12.82
CA ASP A 211 -9.65 14.08 13.44
C ASP A 211 -10.92 13.55 12.80
N VAL A 212 -10.93 13.30 11.49
CA VAL A 212 -12.11 12.78 10.79
C VAL A 212 -12.43 11.37 11.27
N THR A 213 -11.42 10.52 11.39
CA THR A 213 -11.57 9.17 11.94
C THR A 213 -12.02 9.22 13.39
N PHE A 214 -11.37 10.03 14.21
CA PHE A 214 -11.72 10.10 15.64
C PHE A 214 -13.16 10.57 15.85
N ARG A 215 -13.61 11.61 15.15
CA ARG A 215 -15.00 12.11 15.19
C ARG A 215 -16.02 11.10 14.65
N LEU A 216 -15.63 10.27 13.67
CA LEU A 216 -16.51 9.21 13.18
C LEU A 216 -16.82 8.16 14.26
N PHE A 217 -15.84 7.83 15.09
CA PHE A 217 -15.98 6.84 16.16
C PHE A 217 -16.46 7.44 17.49
N ARG A 218 -16.19 8.73 17.71
CA ARG A 218 -16.59 9.46 18.92
C ARG A 218 -17.33 10.76 18.59
N PRO A 219 -18.49 10.65 17.93
CA PRO A 219 -19.30 11.83 17.59
C PRO A 219 -19.89 12.53 18.82
N ASP A 220 -19.82 11.89 19.98
CA ASP A 220 -20.24 12.38 21.29
C ASP A 220 -19.24 13.38 21.90
N LEU A 221 -17.99 13.42 21.41
CA LEU A 221 -16.94 14.31 21.91
C LEU A 221 -16.71 15.48 20.94
N GLU A 222 -16.41 16.64 21.49
CA GLU A 222 -16.10 17.85 20.71
C GLU A 222 -14.75 17.72 19.99
N ASN A 223 -13.70 17.23 20.67
CA ASN A 223 -12.34 17.08 20.18
C ASN A 223 -11.76 15.71 20.55
N PRO A 224 -12.25 14.61 19.97
CA PRO A 224 -11.73 13.28 20.26
C PRO A 224 -10.31 13.12 19.73
N GLY A 225 -9.49 12.34 20.47
CA GLY A 225 -8.11 12.02 20.11
C GLY A 225 -7.86 10.51 19.97
N PRO A 226 -6.60 10.13 19.81
CA PRO A 226 -6.20 8.72 19.68
C PRO A 226 -6.65 7.86 20.88
N ASP A 227 -6.56 8.38 22.10
CA ASP A 227 -6.93 7.67 23.34
C ASP A 227 -8.44 7.40 23.41
N ASP A 228 -9.25 8.29 22.85
CA ASP A 228 -10.69 8.13 22.76
C ASP A 228 -11.10 7.12 21.68
N PHE A 229 -10.31 7.03 20.60
CA PHE A 229 -10.51 6.09 19.50
C PHE A 229 -10.03 4.66 19.85
N ALA A 230 -8.95 4.54 20.63
CA ALA A 230 -8.30 3.26 20.91
C ALA A 230 -9.24 2.15 21.43
N PRO A 231 -10.14 2.38 22.39
CA PRO A 231 -11.03 1.32 22.87
C PRO A 231 -11.99 0.79 21.79
N PHE A 232 -12.49 1.66 20.90
CA PHE A 232 -13.39 1.27 19.81
C PHE A 232 -12.63 0.49 18.72
N SER A 233 -11.44 0.93 18.39
CA SER A 233 -10.57 0.23 17.45
C SER A 233 -10.19 -1.15 17.98
N GLN A 234 -9.80 -1.27 19.24
CA GLN A 234 -9.47 -2.55 19.89
C GLN A 234 -10.64 -3.54 19.89
N MET A 235 -11.88 -3.09 20.03
CA MET A 235 -13.04 -3.99 19.96
C MET A 235 -13.18 -4.70 18.61
N THR A 236 -12.58 -4.17 17.56
CA THR A 236 -12.60 -4.79 16.22
C THR A 236 -11.50 -5.85 16.05
N HIS A 237 -10.56 -5.97 16.99
CA HIS A 237 -9.45 -6.92 16.98
C HIS A 237 -9.68 -8.07 17.95
N THR A 238 -9.11 -9.25 17.64
CA THR A 238 -9.08 -10.39 18.56
C THR A 238 -7.94 -10.24 19.56
N LEU A 239 -6.78 -9.78 19.09
CA LEU A 239 -5.68 -9.41 19.98
C LEU A 239 -6.00 -8.08 20.70
N PRO A 240 -5.59 -7.91 21.97
CA PRO A 240 -5.92 -6.72 22.76
C PRO A 240 -5.04 -5.51 22.39
N VAL A 241 -5.05 -5.14 21.13
CA VAL A 241 -4.33 -3.97 20.59
C VAL A 241 -5.28 -3.08 19.80
N PRO A 242 -5.17 -1.76 19.89
CA PRO A 242 -6.09 -0.85 19.19
C PRO A 242 -5.78 -0.73 17.69
N TRP A 243 -4.54 -0.93 17.29
CA TRP A 243 -4.05 -0.91 15.90
C TRP A 243 -2.76 -1.70 15.77
N VAL A 244 -2.37 -1.96 14.54
CA VAL A 244 -1.05 -2.50 14.20
C VAL A 244 -0.14 -1.36 13.71
N GLU A 245 1.16 -1.55 13.77
CA GLU A 245 2.10 -0.55 13.28
C GLU A 245 2.42 -0.78 11.78
N ALA A 246 2.81 0.29 11.08
CA ALA A 246 3.21 0.18 9.67
C ALA A 246 4.39 -0.80 9.48
N ALA A 247 5.23 -0.96 10.50
CA ALA A 247 6.34 -1.91 10.51
C ALA A 247 5.86 -3.37 10.47
N ASP A 248 4.72 -3.70 11.10
CA ASP A 248 4.15 -5.06 11.10
C ASP A 248 3.74 -5.46 9.69
N ILE A 249 3.11 -4.52 8.96
CA ILE A 249 2.75 -4.74 7.56
C ILE A 249 4.00 -4.86 6.69
N SER A 250 5.02 -4.04 6.96
CA SER A 250 6.28 -4.06 6.21
C SER A 250 7.05 -5.37 6.40
N ASN A 251 6.95 -6.00 7.56
CA ASN A 251 7.54 -7.33 7.79
C ASN A 251 6.85 -8.42 6.95
N ALA A 252 5.53 -8.36 6.78
CA ALA A 252 4.79 -9.26 5.89
C ALA A 252 5.13 -8.99 4.41
N VAL A 253 5.24 -7.73 4.01
CA VAL A 253 5.69 -7.34 2.66
C VAL A 253 7.10 -7.88 2.39
N LEU A 254 8.03 -7.73 3.32
CA LEU A 254 9.39 -8.25 3.21
C LEU A 254 9.41 -9.79 3.06
N PHE A 255 8.62 -10.51 3.85
CA PHE A 255 8.48 -11.96 3.69
C PHE A 255 8.01 -12.32 2.28
N LEU A 256 6.94 -11.69 1.81
CA LEU A 256 6.39 -11.93 0.48
C LEU A 256 7.35 -11.49 -0.66
N ALA A 257 8.19 -10.48 -0.44
CA ALA A 257 9.17 -10.00 -1.40
C ALA A 257 10.44 -10.87 -1.46
N SER A 258 10.75 -11.58 -0.39
CA SER A 258 11.97 -12.39 -0.26
C SER A 258 11.82 -13.80 -0.82
N ASP A 259 12.94 -14.50 -0.94
CA ASP A 259 12.98 -15.89 -1.41
C ASP A 259 12.46 -16.88 -0.35
N GLU A 260 12.22 -16.44 0.90
CA GLU A 260 11.55 -17.25 1.92
C GLU A 260 10.13 -17.64 1.50
N SER A 261 9.49 -16.82 0.67
CA SER A 261 8.16 -17.08 0.09
C SER A 261 8.19 -17.56 -1.37
N ARG A 262 9.31 -18.18 -1.82
CA ARG A 262 9.54 -18.53 -3.24
C ARG A 262 8.44 -19.38 -3.91
N TYR A 263 7.61 -20.05 -3.13
CA TYR A 263 6.49 -20.84 -3.62
C TYR A 263 5.13 -20.35 -3.09
N VAL A 264 5.05 -19.10 -2.61
CA VAL A 264 3.82 -18.47 -2.15
C VAL A 264 3.35 -17.49 -3.21
N THR A 265 2.24 -17.81 -3.89
CA THR A 265 1.58 -16.94 -4.87
C THR A 265 0.06 -17.10 -4.78
N GLY A 266 -0.70 -16.06 -5.07
CA GLY A 266 -2.16 -16.05 -5.00
C GLY A 266 -2.72 -16.02 -3.58
N VAL A 267 -1.92 -15.64 -2.59
CA VAL A 267 -2.31 -15.62 -1.16
C VAL A 267 -2.75 -14.22 -0.74
N SER A 268 -3.88 -14.18 -0.04
CA SER A 268 -4.32 -13.03 0.76
C SER A 268 -3.80 -13.21 2.18
N LEU A 269 -2.85 -12.39 2.61
CA LEU A 269 -2.21 -12.48 3.94
C LEU A 269 -2.75 -11.38 4.87
N PRO A 270 -3.65 -11.70 5.83
CA PRO A 270 -4.08 -10.73 6.83
C PRO A 270 -2.94 -10.40 7.80
N VAL A 271 -2.80 -9.10 8.11
CA VAL A 271 -1.97 -8.57 9.20
C VAL A 271 -2.86 -7.61 9.98
N ASP A 272 -3.75 -8.16 10.76
CA ASP A 272 -4.98 -7.51 11.17
C ASP A 272 -5.35 -7.70 12.66
N ALA A 273 -4.43 -8.22 13.47
CA ALA A 273 -4.68 -8.56 14.87
C ALA A 273 -5.94 -9.42 15.09
N GLY A 274 -6.32 -10.22 14.07
CA GLY A 274 -7.49 -11.11 14.10
C GLY A 274 -8.82 -10.37 13.84
N ALA A 275 -8.81 -9.23 13.18
CA ALA A 275 -10.03 -8.47 12.86
C ALA A 275 -10.99 -9.21 11.94
N LEU A 276 -10.51 -10.14 11.11
CA LEU A 276 -11.35 -10.97 10.26
C LEU A 276 -12.09 -12.09 11.01
N LEU A 277 -11.75 -12.34 12.26
CA LEU A 277 -12.40 -13.34 13.11
C LEU A 277 -13.59 -12.77 13.92
N LYS A 278 -13.82 -11.45 13.83
CA LYS A 278 -14.88 -10.74 14.56
C LYS A 278 -16.04 -10.24 13.69
#